data_6bc66ee080666dd9bf6d9294820957cc
#
_entry.id   6bc66ee080666dd9bf6d9294820957cc
#
_cell.length_a   1.000
_cell.length_b   1.000
_cell.length_c   1.000
_cell.angle_alpha   90.00
_cell.angle_beta   90.00
_cell.angle_gamma   90.00
#
_symmetry.space_group_name_H-M   'P 1'
#
loop_
_entity.id
_entity.type
_entity.pdbx_description
1 polymer ?
#
loop_
_entity_poly.entity_id
_entity_poly.type
_entity_poly.pdbx_seq_one_letter_code
_entity_poly.pdbx_strand_id
1 'polypeptide(L)'
;MAISRPTFRHALPALLCGAFSLVAGPFAVAVHAAGFAGIAGVFDAGWSTAYYPQDSITHMHQRLHALGMDEVVLQYAAVEATHLYYPSQLDFLQNTQYKNNELFPKSIEAAKATGTRVWLGLYYNGDNWYTPPTAEQLDTLSARNLKVLEEIYALYGSETVVAGVYIPQEIARYYWDGLRDDATPEMLTEHFLKPVTEAAQAKGWKVMAAPFYNQNLESPAKLQSFFEKLFAAGFKPDIIAVQDGVGASDAGKHHAETTNVGNYERAVAQACKKYEIEFWVDMELFRTDDSHALADSARISAQLDSAYAAGAVKVIGYDLAVLGNAGLDSLEKWKLESSVEPPTRIYETPRENRRASHAHSEKSQNRELFLNGRIQNSRSLNENSQYFKANGAKVKQN
;
A
#
# COMPACT_ATOMS: atom_id res chain seq x y z
N MET A 1 -15.96 -10.69 -76.93
CA MET A 1 -17.32 -10.24 -76.55
C MET A 1 -17.16 -9.14 -75.58
N ALA A 2 -17.45 -7.94 -76.02
CA ALA A 2 -17.45 -6.71 -75.23
C ALA A 2 -18.84 -6.57 -74.56
N ILE A 3 -18.90 -5.96 -73.37
CA ILE A 3 -20.02 -5.16 -72.83
C ILE A 3 -19.51 -4.42 -71.60
N SER A 4 -19.20 -3.21 -71.76
CA SER A 4 -19.81 -1.89 -71.41
C SER A 4 -19.91 -1.57 -69.94
N ARG A 5 -19.19 -0.52 -69.58
CA ARG A 5 -19.35 0.29 -68.34
C ARG A 5 -20.59 1.20 -68.45
N PRO A 6 -21.18 1.58 -67.32
CA PRO A 6 -21.74 2.89 -67.23
C PRO A 6 -21.06 3.73 -66.12
N THR A 7 -20.76 4.94 -66.51
CA THR A 7 -20.41 6.11 -65.72
C THR A 7 -21.62 6.59 -64.91
N PHE A 8 -21.40 6.94 -63.63
CA PHE A 8 -22.31 7.82 -62.90
C PHE A 8 -21.57 8.99 -62.25
N ARG A 9 -22.21 10.11 -62.40
CA ARG A 9 -21.74 11.48 -62.17
C ARG A 9 -21.67 11.86 -60.68
N HIS A 10 -20.78 12.80 -60.43
CA HIS A 10 -20.59 13.57 -59.20
C HIS A 10 -21.89 14.23 -58.68
N ALA A 11 -22.05 14.17 -57.36
CA ALA A 11 -22.76 15.18 -56.60
C ALA A 11 -22.08 15.29 -55.26
N LEU A 12 -21.43 16.44 -55.02
CA LEU A 12 -21.05 16.94 -53.69
C LEU A 12 -22.31 17.37 -52.96
N PRO A 13 -22.37 17.15 -51.66
CA PRO A 13 -23.06 18.11 -50.81
C PRO A 13 -22.14 18.76 -49.75
N ALA A 14 -22.31 20.01 -49.65
CA ALA A 14 -21.96 21.04 -48.75
C ALA A 14 -21.36 20.64 -47.38
N LEU A 15 -20.22 21.29 -47.07
CA LEU A 15 -19.69 21.48 -45.72
C LEU A 15 -20.76 22.16 -44.81
N LEU A 16 -21.20 21.48 -43.76
CA LEU A 16 -21.73 22.07 -42.57
C LEU A 16 -20.60 22.14 -41.52
N CYS A 17 -20.00 23.30 -41.34
CA CYS A 17 -19.18 23.63 -40.19
C CYS A 17 -20.07 23.65 -38.95
N GLY A 18 -20.17 22.57 -38.22
CA GLY A 18 -20.69 22.54 -36.86
C GLY A 18 -19.59 22.94 -35.88
N ALA A 19 -19.68 24.15 -35.35
CA ALA A 19 -18.85 24.58 -34.24
C ALA A 19 -19.18 23.77 -33.00
N PHE A 20 -18.33 22.80 -32.65
CA PHE A 20 -18.35 22.19 -31.34
C PHE A 20 -17.75 23.17 -30.34
N SER A 21 -18.62 23.89 -29.64
CA SER A 21 -18.26 24.58 -28.41
C SER A 21 -17.94 23.52 -27.35
N LEU A 22 -16.64 23.31 -27.10
CA LEU A 22 -16.17 22.63 -25.88
C LEU A 22 -16.57 23.52 -24.69
N VAL A 23 -17.69 23.19 -24.08
CA VAL A 23 -18.00 23.67 -22.72
C VAL A 23 -17.06 22.89 -21.79
N ALA A 24 -15.91 23.47 -21.50
CA ALA A 24 -15.08 23.08 -20.38
C ALA A 24 -15.86 23.44 -19.09
N GLY A 25 -16.71 22.53 -18.64
CA GLY A 25 -17.25 22.62 -17.30
C GLY A 25 -16.10 22.52 -16.31
N PRO A 26 -16.10 23.34 -15.26
CA PRO A 26 -15.13 23.13 -14.18
C PRO A 26 -15.39 21.74 -13.59
N PHE A 27 -14.45 20.83 -13.74
CA PHE A 27 -14.38 19.68 -12.87
C PHE A 27 -14.15 20.26 -11.47
N ALA A 28 -15.23 20.45 -10.72
CA ALA A 28 -15.16 20.62 -9.30
C ALA A 28 -14.61 19.28 -8.77
N VAL A 29 -13.30 19.24 -8.52
CA VAL A 29 -12.72 18.26 -7.60
C VAL A 29 -13.48 18.54 -6.31
N ALA A 30 -14.36 17.65 -5.93
CA ALA A 30 -14.98 17.66 -4.62
C ALA A 30 -13.82 17.46 -3.64
N VAL A 31 -13.30 18.56 -3.11
CA VAL A 31 -12.44 18.55 -1.94
C VAL A 31 -13.35 18.07 -0.84
N HIS A 32 -13.30 16.77 -0.57
CA HIS A 32 -13.93 16.21 0.61
C HIS A 32 -13.26 16.94 1.78
N ALA A 33 -14.06 17.70 2.52
CA ALA A 33 -13.63 18.18 3.82
C ALA A 33 -13.26 16.92 4.61
N ALA A 34 -11.96 16.70 4.78
CA ALA A 34 -11.42 15.51 5.40
C ALA A 34 -11.70 15.53 6.90
N GLY A 35 -12.89 15.11 7.25
CA GLY A 35 -13.09 14.43 8.50
C GLY A 35 -12.52 13.02 8.35
N PHE A 36 -12.25 12.30 9.41
CA PHE A 36 -11.74 10.92 9.44
C PHE A 36 -12.47 9.91 8.52
N ALA A 37 -13.48 10.30 7.80
CA ALA A 37 -14.18 9.56 6.75
C ALA A 37 -13.29 9.11 5.58
N GLY A 38 -11.97 9.42 5.62
CA GLY A 38 -11.07 9.13 4.52
C GLY A 38 -10.25 7.84 4.63
N ILE A 39 -10.25 7.15 5.77
CA ILE A 39 -9.55 5.86 5.91
C ILE A 39 -10.53 4.75 5.51
N ALA A 40 -10.23 4.02 4.44
CA ALA A 40 -11.10 3.01 3.87
C ALA A 40 -10.90 1.61 4.45
N GLY A 41 -9.84 1.41 5.23
CA GLY A 41 -9.52 0.11 5.80
C GLY A 41 -8.27 0.13 6.67
N VAL A 42 -7.81 -1.05 7.06
CA VAL A 42 -6.67 -1.21 7.97
C VAL A 42 -5.90 -2.48 7.67
N PHE A 43 -4.59 -2.42 7.87
CA PHE A 43 -3.75 -3.61 7.95
C PHE A 43 -3.89 -4.29 9.32
N ASP A 44 -3.94 -5.61 9.31
CA ASP A 44 -3.83 -6.47 10.50
C ASP A 44 -2.64 -7.41 10.32
N ALA A 45 -1.56 -7.13 11.03
CA ALA A 45 -0.36 -7.97 11.02
C ALA A 45 -0.54 -9.30 11.79
N GLY A 46 -1.65 -9.47 12.49
CA GLY A 46 -1.99 -10.71 13.19
C GLY A 46 -1.28 -10.92 14.53
N TRP A 47 -0.34 -10.07 14.92
CA TRP A 47 0.48 -10.28 16.12
C TRP A 47 -0.34 -10.41 17.42
N SER A 48 -1.43 -9.67 17.53
CA SER A 48 -2.34 -9.69 18.67
C SER A 48 -3.69 -10.31 18.34
N THR A 49 -4.26 -9.98 17.20
CA THR A 49 -5.61 -10.37 16.78
C THR A 49 -5.76 -11.87 16.59
N ALA A 50 -4.69 -12.57 16.20
CA ALA A 50 -4.67 -14.01 16.06
C ALA A 50 -5.03 -14.78 17.37
N TYR A 51 -4.89 -14.12 18.53
CA TYR A 51 -5.24 -14.67 19.84
C TYR A 51 -6.65 -14.30 20.32
N TYR A 52 -7.36 -13.47 19.58
CA TYR A 52 -8.68 -13.01 19.98
C TYR A 52 -9.74 -14.08 19.72
N PRO A 53 -10.75 -14.19 20.61
CA PRO A 53 -11.92 -15.02 20.34
C PRO A 53 -12.73 -14.45 19.17
N GLN A 54 -13.55 -15.29 18.54
CA GLN A 54 -14.38 -14.92 17.40
C GLN A 54 -15.20 -13.63 17.64
N ASP A 55 -15.86 -13.54 18.80
CA ASP A 55 -16.72 -12.39 19.12
C ASP A 55 -15.93 -11.07 19.16
N SER A 56 -14.67 -11.12 19.64
CA SER A 56 -13.80 -9.92 19.65
C SER A 56 -13.41 -9.49 18.25
N ILE A 57 -13.09 -10.42 17.35
CA ILE A 57 -12.78 -10.13 15.95
C ILE A 57 -14.03 -9.60 15.25
N THR A 58 -15.19 -10.22 15.45
CA THR A 58 -16.46 -9.75 14.89
C THR A 58 -16.80 -8.34 15.37
N HIS A 59 -16.65 -8.07 16.68
CA HIS A 59 -16.88 -6.73 17.24
C HIS A 59 -15.93 -5.69 16.65
N MET A 60 -14.66 -6.04 16.45
CA MET A 60 -13.68 -5.17 15.81
C MET A 60 -14.08 -4.84 14.37
N HIS A 61 -14.47 -5.83 13.57
CA HIS A 61 -14.98 -5.60 12.21
C HIS A 61 -16.24 -4.74 12.19
N GLN A 62 -17.15 -4.88 13.18
CA GLN A 62 -18.33 -4.00 13.34
C GLN A 62 -17.93 -2.55 13.56
N ARG A 63 -16.93 -2.29 14.42
CA ARG A 63 -16.43 -0.94 14.69
C ARG A 63 -15.76 -0.34 13.45
N LEU A 64 -14.92 -1.12 12.76
CA LEU A 64 -14.30 -0.69 11.50
C LEU A 64 -15.36 -0.33 10.45
N HIS A 65 -16.35 -1.18 10.25
CA HIS A 65 -17.45 -0.93 9.33
C HIS A 65 -18.23 0.35 9.71
N ALA A 66 -18.54 0.54 10.98
CA ALA A 66 -19.21 1.76 11.47
C ALA A 66 -18.40 3.04 11.19
N LEU A 67 -17.06 2.93 11.12
CA LEU A 67 -16.16 4.00 10.73
C LEU A 67 -16.06 4.20 9.21
N GLY A 68 -16.56 3.26 8.40
CA GLY A 68 -16.38 3.24 6.94
C GLY A 68 -15.06 2.59 6.50
N MET A 69 -14.39 1.86 7.40
CA MET A 69 -13.15 1.15 7.17
C MET A 69 -13.45 -0.31 6.76
N ASP A 70 -13.90 -0.50 5.54
CA ASP A 70 -14.43 -1.78 5.07
C ASP A 70 -13.37 -2.73 4.51
N GLU A 71 -12.15 -2.28 4.30
CA GLU A 71 -11.03 -3.10 3.81
C GLU A 71 -10.16 -3.57 4.99
N VAL A 72 -10.07 -4.87 5.22
CA VAL A 72 -9.18 -5.45 6.24
C VAL A 72 -8.11 -6.27 5.53
N VAL A 73 -6.85 -5.87 5.65
CA VAL A 73 -5.72 -6.56 5.02
C VAL A 73 -5.04 -7.42 6.07
N LEU A 74 -5.30 -8.72 6.05
CA LEU A 74 -4.56 -9.70 6.86
C LEU A 74 -3.17 -9.84 6.25
N GLN A 75 -2.17 -9.24 6.87
CA GLN A 75 -0.89 -8.96 6.24
C GLN A 75 -0.12 -10.21 5.81
N TYR A 76 -0.29 -11.33 6.52
CA TYR A 76 0.48 -12.56 6.28
C TYR A 76 -0.41 -13.80 6.36
N ALA A 77 -0.22 -14.75 5.45
CA ALA A 77 -0.65 -16.14 5.65
C ALA A 77 0.33 -16.86 6.57
N ALA A 78 1.62 -16.61 6.35
CA ALA A 78 2.69 -17.12 7.20
C ALA A 78 3.91 -16.18 7.13
N VAL A 79 4.64 -16.10 8.24
CA VAL A 79 5.90 -15.37 8.37
C VAL A 79 7.02 -16.37 8.63
N GLU A 80 7.79 -16.72 7.61
CA GLU A 80 8.91 -17.66 7.68
C GLU A 80 8.53 -18.97 8.41
N ALA A 81 9.38 -19.38 9.37
CA ALA A 81 9.11 -20.49 10.28
C ALA A 81 8.51 -20.04 11.62
N THR A 82 8.08 -18.76 11.73
CA THR A 82 7.66 -18.17 13.01
C THR A 82 6.15 -18.18 13.21
N HIS A 83 5.36 -17.68 12.26
CA HIS A 83 3.92 -17.55 12.41
C HIS A 83 3.15 -18.15 11.24
N LEU A 84 2.00 -18.75 11.56
CA LEU A 84 1.07 -19.31 10.59
C LEU A 84 -0.35 -18.93 11.02
N TYR A 85 -1.14 -18.32 10.09
CA TYR A 85 -2.42 -17.69 10.39
C TYR A 85 -3.63 -18.37 9.74
N TYR A 86 -3.42 -19.50 9.03
CA TYR A 86 -4.47 -20.30 8.42
C TYR A 86 -4.16 -21.79 8.56
N PRO A 87 -5.13 -22.72 8.40
CA PRO A 87 -4.94 -24.14 8.61
C PRO A 87 -4.21 -24.82 7.43
N SER A 88 -2.90 -24.60 7.32
CA SER A 88 -2.05 -25.10 6.23
C SER A 88 -1.69 -26.58 6.41
N GLN A 89 -1.59 -27.29 5.28
CA GLN A 89 -1.04 -28.65 5.16
C GLN A 89 0.33 -28.68 4.45
N LEU A 90 0.89 -27.52 4.09
CA LEU A 90 2.16 -27.43 3.38
C LEU A 90 3.32 -27.85 4.29
N ASP A 91 4.14 -28.79 3.83
CA ASP A 91 5.24 -29.38 4.62
C ASP A 91 6.20 -28.34 5.20
N PHE A 92 6.55 -27.31 4.41
CA PHE A 92 7.48 -26.26 4.84
C PHE A 92 6.91 -25.33 5.92
N LEU A 93 5.60 -25.38 6.19
CA LEU A 93 4.91 -24.62 7.25
C LEU A 93 4.57 -25.49 8.47
N GLN A 94 4.80 -26.83 8.43
CA GLN A 94 4.41 -27.71 9.52
C GLN A 94 5.23 -27.50 10.81
N ASN A 95 6.43 -26.95 10.71
CA ASN A 95 7.32 -26.69 11.83
C ASN A 95 7.30 -25.21 12.30
N THR A 96 6.29 -24.43 11.89
CA THR A 96 6.12 -23.05 12.30
C THR A 96 5.95 -22.96 13.83
N GLN A 97 6.64 -22.02 14.47
CA GLN A 97 6.71 -21.87 15.92
C GLN A 97 5.35 -21.51 16.55
N TYR A 98 4.64 -20.54 15.95
CA TYR A 98 3.35 -20.06 16.43
C TYR A 98 2.27 -20.34 15.39
N LYS A 99 1.42 -21.31 15.66
CA LYS A 99 0.31 -21.72 14.79
C LYS A 99 -0.99 -21.11 15.29
N ASN A 100 -1.36 -19.99 14.73
CA ASN A 100 -2.61 -19.29 15.01
C ASN A 100 -3.60 -19.49 13.85
N ASN A 101 -3.82 -20.73 13.48
CA ASN A 101 -4.48 -21.21 12.27
C ASN A 101 -5.92 -20.66 12.09
N GLU A 102 -6.46 -20.00 13.08
CA GLU A 102 -7.85 -19.52 13.10
C GLU A 102 -8.01 -18.05 12.68
N LEU A 103 -6.93 -17.28 12.49
CA LEU A 103 -7.05 -15.85 12.18
C LEU A 103 -7.81 -15.64 10.86
N PHE A 104 -7.41 -16.31 9.77
CA PHE A 104 -8.09 -16.18 8.48
C PHE A 104 -9.56 -16.61 8.55
N PRO A 105 -9.90 -17.84 9.01
CA PRO A 105 -11.30 -18.21 9.10
C PRO A 105 -12.12 -17.29 10.00
N LYS A 106 -11.59 -16.85 11.15
CA LYS A 106 -12.30 -15.92 12.05
C LYS A 106 -12.55 -14.56 11.40
N SER A 107 -11.58 -13.99 10.70
CA SER A 107 -11.73 -12.71 10.02
C SER A 107 -12.70 -12.81 8.84
N ILE A 108 -12.70 -13.92 8.10
CA ILE A 108 -13.67 -14.17 7.03
C ILE A 108 -15.10 -14.26 7.59
N GLU A 109 -15.30 -15.00 8.68
CA GLU A 109 -16.63 -15.06 9.33
C GLU A 109 -17.08 -13.69 9.88
N ALA A 110 -16.15 -12.92 10.46
CA ALA A 110 -16.43 -11.56 10.89
C ALA A 110 -16.82 -10.67 9.71
N ALA A 111 -16.13 -10.77 8.59
CA ALA A 111 -16.42 -10.01 7.38
C ALA A 111 -17.82 -10.36 6.81
N LYS A 112 -18.20 -11.64 6.80
CA LYS A 112 -19.55 -12.07 6.40
C LYS A 112 -20.63 -11.46 7.29
N ALA A 113 -20.37 -11.39 8.59
CA ALA A 113 -21.32 -10.86 9.57
C ALA A 113 -21.47 -9.33 9.50
N THR A 114 -20.48 -8.62 8.99
CA THR A 114 -20.39 -7.15 9.06
C THR A 114 -20.47 -6.45 7.71
N GLY A 115 -20.20 -7.15 6.62
CA GLY A 115 -20.09 -6.57 5.28
C GLY A 115 -18.72 -5.98 4.95
N THR A 116 -17.71 -6.13 5.83
CA THR A 116 -16.33 -5.78 5.50
C THR A 116 -15.75 -6.77 4.47
N ARG A 117 -14.61 -6.44 3.90
CA ARG A 117 -13.90 -7.29 2.95
C ARG A 117 -12.51 -7.60 3.48
N VAL A 118 -12.01 -8.80 3.20
CA VAL A 118 -10.68 -9.23 3.63
C VAL A 118 -9.75 -9.43 2.44
N TRP A 119 -8.51 -8.99 2.59
CA TRP A 119 -7.39 -9.31 1.71
C TRP A 119 -6.51 -10.32 2.43
N LEU A 120 -6.14 -11.39 1.74
CA LEU A 120 -5.34 -12.47 2.34
C LEU A 120 -3.89 -12.29 1.97
N GLY A 121 -3.05 -11.93 2.95
CA GLY A 121 -1.60 -11.88 2.77
C GLY A 121 -1.03 -13.24 2.39
N LEU A 122 0.03 -13.23 1.61
CA LEU A 122 0.75 -14.42 1.21
C LEU A 122 1.87 -14.77 2.19
N TYR A 123 2.80 -15.64 1.79
CA TYR A 123 3.96 -16.03 2.57
C TYR A 123 5.02 -14.93 2.57
N TYR A 124 5.46 -14.50 3.75
CA TYR A 124 6.53 -13.55 3.93
C TYR A 124 7.83 -14.25 4.31
N ASN A 125 8.92 -13.88 3.65
CA ASN A 125 10.27 -14.23 4.05
C ASN A 125 11.10 -12.94 4.21
N GLY A 126 11.37 -12.57 5.45
CA GLY A 126 12.16 -11.40 5.79
C GLY A 126 13.66 -11.66 5.86
N ASP A 127 14.07 -12.94 5.87
CA ASP A 127 15.47 -13.32 5.89
C ASP A 127 16.19 -12.73 4.67
N ASN A 128 17.07 -11.76 4.94
CA ASN A 128 17.87 -11.06 3.91
C ASN A 128 17.07 -10.29 2.85
N TRP A 129 15.75 -10.03 3.05
CA TRP A 129 14.96 -9.28 2.08
C TRP A 129 15.55 -7.89 1.79
N TYR A 130 16.08 -7.24 2.81
CA TYR A 130 16.79 -5.94 2.69
C TYR A 130 18.21 -6.06 2.11
N THR A 131 18.70 -7.29 1.91
CA THR A 131 19.83 -7.60 1.02
C THR A 131 19.23 -8.31 -0.18
N PRO A 132 19.20 -7.70 -1.38
CA PRO A 132 18.45 -8.27 -2.50
C PRO A 132 18.74 -9.75 -2.71
N PRO A 133 17.71 -10.62 -2.71
CA PRO A 133 17.87 -12.04 -3.02
C PRO A 133 18.44 -12.26 -4.42
N THR A 134 19.05 -13.41 -4.64
CA THR A 134 19.41 -13.87 -5.98
C THR A 134 18.17 -14.33 -6.76
N ALA A 135 18.29 -14.49 -8.08
CA ALA A 135 17.20 -15.03 -8.91
C ALA A 135 16.70 -16.39 -8.38
N GLU A 136 17.60 -17.31 -8.00
CA GLU A 136 17.24 -18.62 -7.43
C GLU A 136 16.48 -18.50 -6.09
N GLN A 137 16.86 -17.54 -5.25
CA GLN A 137 16.15 -17.28 -3.99
C GLN A 137 14.75 -16.68 -4.26
N LEU A 138 14.62 -15.83 -5.26
CA LEU A 138 13.33 -15.30 -5.71
C LEU A 138 12.44 -16.40 -6.30
N ASP A 139 13.00 -17.31 -7.11
CA ASP A 139 12.28 -18.48 -7.63
C ASP A 139 11.76 -19.37 -6.49
N THR A 140 12.58 -19.58 -5.47
CA THR A 140 12.18 -20.33 -4.27
C THR A 140 11.06 -19.63 -3.51
N LEU A 141 11.16 -18.32 -3.32
CA LEU A 141 10.12 -17.50 -2.68
C LEU A 141 8.83 -17.52 -3.49
N SER A 142 8.93 -17.38 -4.81
CA SER A 142 7.81 -17.48 -5.75
C SER A 142 7.11 -18.83 -5.62
N ALA A 143 7.86 -19.92 -5.66
CA ALA A 143 7.31 -21.28 -5.54
C ALA A 143 6.58 -21.51 -4.21
N ARG A 144 7.08 -20.95 -3.09
CA ARG A 144 6.40 -21.00 -1.78
C ARG A 144 5.11 -20.19 -1.80
N ASN A 145 5.14 -18.98 -2.33
CA ASN A 145 3.96 -18.12 -2.45
C ASN A 145 2.88 -18.75 -3.34
N LEU A 146 3.26 -19.37 -4.45
CA LEU A 146 2.32 -20.10 -5.32
C LEU A 146 1.64 -21.27 -4.59
N LYS A 147 2.38 -22.04 -3.79
CA LYS A 147 1.79 -23.13 -2.98
C LYS A 147 0.83 -22.59 -1.92
N VAL A 148 1.19 -21.50 -1.23
CA VAL A 148 0.29 -20.84 -0.26
C VAL A 148 -0.95 -20.31 -0.97
N LEU A 149 -0.79 -19.65 -2.13
CA LEU A 149 -1.91 -19.16 -2.93
C LEU A 149 -2.87 -20.29 -3.34
N GLU A 150 -2.36 -21.42 -3.82
CA GLU A 150 -3.19 -22.57 -4.17
C GLU A 150 -3.99 -23.08 -2.97
N GLU A 151 -3.36 -23.19 -1.81
CA GLU A 151 -4.01 -23.72 -0.60
C GLU A 151 -5.06 -22.73 -0.05
N ILE A 152 -4.74 -21.44 0.06
CA ILE A 152 -5.73 -20.44 0.52
C ILE A 152 -6.88 -20.28 -0.46
N TYR A 153 -6.63 -20.43 -1.77
CA TYR A 153 -7.70 -20.42 -2.76
C TYR A 153 -8.60 -21.67 -2.64
N ALA A 154 -8.03 -22.83 -2.40
CA ALA A 154 -8.81 -24.04 -2.17
C ALA A 154 -9.71 -23.93 -0.92
N LEU A 155 -9.24 -23.21 0.11
CA LEU A 155 -9.98 -23.01 1.36
C LEU A 155 -11.01 -21.88 1.26
N TYR A 156 -10.69 -20.78 0.59
CA TYR A 156 -11.46 -19.52 0.67
C TYR A 156 -11.86 -18.93 -0.68
N GLY A 157 -11.57 -19.59 -1.80
CA GLY A 157 -11.86 -19.06 -3.14
C GLY A 157 -13.34 -18.85 -3.45
N SER A 158 -14.25 -19.52 -2.72
CA SER A 158 -15.70 -19.33 -2.83
C SER A 158 -16.26 -18.22 -1.95
N GLU A 159 -15.44 -17.63 -1.06
CA GLU A 159 -15.88 -16.63 -0.10
C GLU A 159 -15.95 -15.25 -0.76
N THR A 160 -17.14 -14.72 -0.93
CA THR A 160 -17.39 -13.45 -1.65
C THR A 160 -16.85 -12.22 -0.91
N VAL A 161 -16.58 -12.35 0.39
CA VAL A 161 -15.96 -11.29 1.20
C VAL A 161 -14.45 -11.21 1.04
N VAL A 162 -13.82 -12.21 0.40
CA VAL A 162 -12.40 -12.18 0.07
C VAL A 162 -12.21 -11.32 -1.18
N ALA A 163 -11.55 -10.17 -1.02
CA ALA A 163 -11.31 -9.21 -2.08
C ALA A 163 -10.17 -9.62 -3.02
N GLY A 164 -9.20 -10.37 -2.50
CA GLY A 164 -8.01 -10.80 -3.22
C GLY A 164 -6.86 -11.13 -2.29
N VAL A 165 -5.63 -11.05 -2.83
CA VAL A 165 -4.41 -11.32 -2.07
C VAL A 165 -3.54 -10.08 -1.92
N TYR A 166 -2.75 -10.08 -0.86
CA TYR A 166 -1.71 -9.10 -0.58
C TYR A 166 -0.33 -9.74 -0.67
N ILE A 167 0.59 -9.16 -1.44
CA ILE A 167 2.00 -9.56 -1.51
C ILE A 167 2.74 -8.85 -0.37
N PRO A 168 3.19 -9.58 0.66
CA PRO A 168 3.69 -8.96 1.89
C PRO A 168 5.15 -8.51 1.83
N GLN A 169 5.87 -8.79 0.75
CA GLN A 169 7.25 -8.35 0.60
C GLN A 169 7.31 -6.84 0.36
N GLU A 170 8.06 -6.14 1.20
CA GLU A 170 8.25 -4.71 1.11
C GLU A 170 9.21 -4.36 -0.03
N ILE A 171 8.67 -3.79 -1.09
CA ILE A 171 9.43 -3.41 -2.29
C ILE A 171 9.92 -1.99 -2.11
N ALA A 172 11.26 -1.79 -2.10
CA ALA A 172 11.86 -0.45 -2.05
C ALA A 172 12.92 -0.28 -3.14
N ARG A 173 12.86 0.85 -3.87
CA ARG A 173 13.75 1.13 -4.99
C ARG A 173 15.23 0.97 -4.63
N TYR A 174 15.65 1.50 -3.49
CA TYR A 174 17.08 1.50 -3.12
C TYR A 174 17.66 0.11 -2.83
N TYR A 175 16.84 -0.93 -2.71
CA TYR A 175 17.31 -2.32 -2.68
C TYR A 175 17.42 -2.92 -4.08
N TRP A 176 16.58 -2.50 -5.03
CA TRP A 176 16.40 -3.15 -6.33
C TRP A 176 16.86 -2.31 -7.53
N ASP A 177 17.41 -1.14 -7.34
CA ASP A 177 17.86 -0.26 -8.42
C ASP A 177 19.16 0.45 -8.02
N GLY A 178 20.26 -0.29 -8.09
CA GLY A 178 21.61 0.22 -7.91
C GLY A 178 22.33 -0.15 -6.60
N LEU A 179 21.77 -1.04 -5.78
CA LEU A 179 22.51 -1.58 -4.62
C LEU A 179 23.53 -2.65 -5.05
N ARG A 180 23.16 -3.43 -6.05
CA ARG A 180 23.95 -4.50 -6.65
C ARG A 180 23.61 -4.59 -8.13
N ASP A 181 24.61 -4.85 -9.02
CA ASP A 181 24.43 -4.79 -10.47
C ASP A 181 23.37 -5.77 -11.00
N ASP A 182 23.18 -6.90 -10.34
CA ASP A 182 22.20 -7.93 -10.69
C ASP A 182 20.86 -7.79 -9.94
N ALA A 183 20.75 -6.87 -8.97
CA ALA A 183 19.51 -6.60 -8.26
C ALA A 183 18.68 -5.53 -9.00
N THR A 184 17.91 -5.95 -9.98
CA THR A 184 17.16 -5.06 -10.86
C THR A 184 15.65 -5.20 -10.69
N PRO A 185 14.86 -4.16 -11.04
CA PRO A 185 13.41 -4.26 -11.08
C PRO A 185 12.91 -5.39 -11.98
N GLU A 186 13.60 -5.64 -13.09
CA GLU A 186 13.29 -6.71 -14.04
C GLU A 186 13.48 -8.08 -13.40
N MET A 187 14.60 -8.32 -12.71
CA MET A 187 14.86 -9.59 -12.00
C MET A 187 13.81 -9.85 -10.91
N LEU A 188 13.51 -8.85 -10.09
CA LEU A 188 12.46 -8.95 -9.06
C LEU A 188 11.10 -9.30 -9.68
N THR A 189 10.79 -8.66 -10.80
CA THR A 189 9.52 -8.87 -11.49
C THR A 189 9.45 -10.26 -12.12
N GLU A 190 10.47 -10.67 -12.86
CA GLU A 190 10.48 -11.93 -13.60
C GLU A 190 10.43 -13.14 -12.69
N HIS A 191 11.22 -13.13 -11.60
CA HIS A 191 11.39 -14.29 -10.73
C HIS A 191 10.38 -14.34 -9.58
N PHE A 192 9.69 -13.22 -9.26
CA PHE A 192 8.78 -13.23 -8.11
C PHE A 192 7.44 -12.52 -8.38
N LEU A 193 7.45 -11.20 -8.67
CA LEU A 193 6.21 -10.42 -8.63
C LEU A 193 5.22 -10.84 -9.73
N LYS A 194 5.70 -11.02 -10.96
CA LYS A 194 4.87 -11.39 -12.10
C LYS A 194 4.23 -12.78 -11.94
N PRO A 195 4.98 -13.88 -11.69
CA PRO A 195 4.37 -15.20 -11.59
C PRO A 195 3.33 -15.30 -10.46
N VAL A 196 3.56 -14.66 -9.31
CA VAL A 196 2.60 -14.64 -8.20
C VAL A 196 1.35 -13.83 -8.56
N THR A 197 1.52 -12.67 -9.20
CA THR A 197 0.41 -11.83 -9.63
C THR A 197 -0.47 -12.52 -10.67
N GLU A 198 0.13 -13.06 -11.72
CA GLU A 198 -0.60 -13.75 -12.77
C GLU A 198 -1.35 -14.99 -12.26
N ALA A 199 -0.76 -15.74 -11.32
CA ALA A 199 -1.40 -16.90 -10.72
C ALA A 199 -2.64 -16.53 -9.88
N ALA A 200 -2.59 -15.43 -9.12
CA ALA A 200 -3.74 -14.95 -8.35
C ALA A 200 -4.85 -14.41 -9.27
N GLN A 201 -4.48 -13.61 -10.28
CA GLN A 201 -5.42 -13.06 -11.25
C GLN A 201 -6.08 -14.15 -12.12
N ALA A 202 -5.36 -15.23 -12.46
CA ALA A 202 -5.93 -16.38 -13.15
C ALA A 202 -7.03 -17.10 -12.34
N LYS A 203 -7.05 -16.91 -11.01
CA LYS A 203 -8.11 -17.40 -10.12
C LYS A 203 -9.26 -16.40 -9.93
N GLY A 204 -9.19 -15.24 -10.57
CA GLY A 204 -10.16 -14.15 -10.44
C GLY A 204 -9.95 -13.30 -9.17
N TRP A 205 -8.87 -13.47 -8.45
CA TRP A 205 -8.53 -12.66 -7.29
C TRP A 205 -7.71 -11.43 -7.70
N LYS A 206 -7.99 -10.30 -7.06
CA LYS A 206 -7.18 -9.09 -7.19
C LYS A 206 -5.86 -9.23 -6.43
N VAL A 207 -4.86 -8.48 -6.84
CA VAL A 207 -3.54 -8.44 -6.21
C VAL A 207 -3.22 -7.03 -5.74
N MET A 208 -2.84 -6.91 -4.47
CA MET A 208 -2.35 -5.69 -3.84
C MET A 208 -0.88 -5.86 -3.42
N ALA A 209 -0.09 -4.81 -3.53
CA ALA A 209 1.24 -4.70 -2.91
C ALA A 209 1.39 -3.33 -2.25
N ALA A 210 2.12 -3.28 -1.11
CA ALA A 210 2.40 -2.03 -0.38
C ALA A 210 3.92 -1.76 -0.34
N PRO A 211 4.48 -1.25 -1.44
CA PRO A 211 5.88 -0.84 -1.49
C PRO A 211 6.14 0.41 -0.66
N PHE A 212 7.41 0.62 -0.25
CA PHE A 212 7.79 1.79 0.51
C PHE A 212 8.96 2.56 -0.13
N TYR A 213 9.24 3.74 0.39
CA TYR A 213 10.34 4.59 -0.01
C TYR A 213 10.96 5.30 1.19
N ASN A 214 12.14 5.91 0.97
CA ASN A 214 12.78 6.76 1.95
C ASN A 214 13.27 8.05 1.26
N GLN A 215 12.69 9.19 1.63
CA GLN A 215 13.01 10.50 1.05
C GLN A 215 14.49 10.89 1.18
N ASN A 216 15.20 10.30 2.14
CA ASN A 216 16.63 10.56 2.35
C ASN A 216 17.52 9.78 1.37
N LEU A 217 17.00 8.75 0.71
CA LEU A 217 17.72 7.84 -0.17
C LEU A 217 17.35 8.01 -1.65
N GLU A 218 16.22 8.66 -1.93
CA GLU A 218 15.72 8.77 -3.29
C GLU A 218 14.88 10.04 -3.52
N SER A 219 14.72 10.41 -4.78
CA SER A 219 13.82 11.49 -5.20
C SER A 219 12.52 10.95 -5.78
N PRO A 220 11.43 11.74 -5.81
CA PRO A 220 10.16 11.34 -6.44
C PRO A 220 10.33 10.85 -7.87
N ALA A 221 11.19 11.50 -8.68
CA ALA A 221 11.43 11.09 -10.06
C ALA A 221 12.12 9.72 -10.18
N LYS A 222 13.06 9.40 -9.27
CA LYS A 222 13.68 8.08 -9.23
C LYS A 222 12.68 7.01 -8.81
N LEU A 223 11.83 7.31 -7.83
CA LEU A 223 10.77 6.42 -7.39
C LEU A 223 9.78 6.13 -8.52
N GLN A 224 9.30 7.16 -9.23
CA GLN A 224 8.44 7.00 -10.40
C GLN A 224 9.08 6.08 -11.45
N SER A 225 10.33 6.36 -11.82
CA SER A 225 11.07 5.56 -12.81
C SER A 225 11.21 4.11 -12.40
N PHE A 226 11.41 3.83 -11.11
CA PHE A 226 11.49 2.48 -10.58
C PHE A 226 10.16 1.71 -10.77
N PHE A 227 9.03 2.32 -10.42
CA PHE A 227 7.72 1.71 -10.64
C PHE A 227 7.44 1.49 -12.13
N GLU A 228 7.79 2.45 -12.97
CA GLU A 228 7.63 2.30 -14.42
C GLU A 228 8.45 1.11 -14.98
N LYS A 229 9.65 0.85 -14.43
CA LYS A 229 10.45 -0.33 -14.79
C LYS A 229 9.78 -1.64 -14.34
N LEU A 230 9.30 -1.72 -13.09
CA LEU A 230 8.57 -2.89 -12.58
C LEU A 230 7.35 -3.21 -13.48
N PHE A 231 6.55 -2.20 -13.79
CA PHE A 231 5.34 -2.36 -14.58
C PHE A 231 5.64 -2.71 -16.05
N ALA A 232 6.68 -2.11 -16.62
CA ALA A 232 7.15 -2.44 -17.97
C ALA A 232 7.69 -3.87 -18.08
N ALA A 233 8.32 -4.37 -17.00
CA ALA A 233 8.81 -5.74 -16.91
C ALA A 233 7.68 -6.78 -16.74
N GLY A 234 6.45 -6.34 -16.44
CA GLY A 234 5.27 -7.21 -16.37
C GLY A 234 4.65 -7.34 -14.97
N PHE A 235 5.12 -6.64 -13.97
CA PHE A 235 4.39 -6.55 -12.69
C PHE A 235 3.14 -5.69 -12.87
N LYS A 236 1.98 -6.31 -12.90
CA LYS A 236 0.69 -5.64 -13.12
C LYS A 236 -0.31 -6.02 -12.01
N PRO A 237 -0.05 -5.61 -10.76
CA PRO A 237 -1.03 -5.81 -9.70
C PRO A 237 -2.28 -4.96 -9.98
N ASP A 238 -3.39 -5.29 -9.34
CA ASP A 238 -4.60 -4.48 -9.42
C ASP A 238 -4.44 -3.18 -8.61
N ILE A 239 -3.68 -3.25 -7.50
CA ILE A 239 -3.53 -2.14 -6.56
C ILE A 239 -2.07 -2.01 -6.11
N ILE A 240 -1.57 -0.79 -6.14
CA ILE A 240 -0.39 -0.35 -5.40
C ILE A 240 -0.86 0.57 -4.27
N ALA A 241 -0.62 0.13 -3.03
CA ALA A 241 -0.87 0.90 -1.81
C ALA A 241 0.47 1.36 -1.23
N VAL A 242 1.03 2.47 -1.73
CA VAL A 242 2.36 2.91 -1.29
C VAL A 242 2.34 3.29 0.18
N GLN A 243 3.31 2.80 0.96
CA GLN A 243 3.51 3.23 2.35
C GLN A 243 3.96 4.68 2.35
N ASP A 244 3.32 5.53 3.14
CA ASP A 244 3.62 6.97 3.16
C ASP A 244 4.92 7.31 3.92
N GLY A 245 5.40 6.44 4.79
CA GLY A 245 6.67 6.56 5.49
C GLY A 245 6.73 7.68 6.53
N VAL A 246 5.61 8.26 6.94
CA VAL A 246 5.57 9.40 7.86
C VAL A 246 5.74 8.97 9.32
N GLY A 247 5.29 7.76 9.65
CA GLY A 247 5.47 7.15 10.97
C GLY A 247 6.84 6.50 11.15
N ALA A 248 7.42 5.95 10.08
CA ALA A 248 8.69 5.24 10.11
C ALA A 248 9.90 6.18 10.22
N SER A 249 10.94 5.75 10.93
CA SER A 249 12.20 6.49 10.99
C SER A 249 13.41 5.57 11.12
N ASP A 250 14.49 5.91 10.39
CA ASP A 250 15.79 5.28 10.52
C ASP A 250 16.83 6.27 11.06
N ALA A 251 17.56 5.88 12.11
CA ALA A 251 18.59 6.72 12.72
C ALA A 251 18.11 8.15 13.04
N GLY A 252 16.84 8.29 13.46
CA GLY A 252 16.21 9.57 13.80
C GLY A 252 15.80 10.44 12.62
N LYS A 253 15.75 9.87 11.41
CA LYS A 253 15.25 10.55 10.21
C LYS A 253 14.00 9.85 9.71
N HIS A 254 12.93 10.60 9.55
CA HIS A 254 11.69 10.07 8.97
C HIS A 254 11.91 9.59 7.53
N HIS A 255 11.23 8.52 7.13
CA HIS A 255 11.21 8.06 5.75
C HIS A 255 10.52 9.07 4.84
N ALA A 256 9.50 9.76 5.33
CA ALA A 256 8.90 10.93 4.70
C ALA A 256 8.44 11.98 5.72
N GLU A 257 8.42 13.23 5.30
CA GLU A 257 7.84 14.34 6.07
C GLU A 257 6.45 14.64 5.54
N THR A 258 5.51 15.01 6.40
CA THR A 258 4.14 15.41 5.99
C THR A 258 4.13 16.53 4.97
N THR A 259 5.16 17.39 4.97
CA THR A 259 5.33 18.48 4.00
C THR A 259 5.81 18.03 2.63
N ASN A 260 6.33 16.79 2.51
CA ASN A 260 6.95 16.27 1.28
C ASN A 260 6.32 14.96 0.78
N VAL A 261 5.59 14.25 1.61
CA VAL A 261 4.98 12.95 1.30
C VAL A 261 4.19 12.98 -0.01
N GLY A 262 3.38 14.00 -0.27
CA GLY A 262 2.58 14.13 -1.48
C GLY A 262 3.36 14.21 -2.79
N ASN A 263 4.65 14.56 -2.75
CA ASN A 263 5.48 14.52 -3.95
C ASN A 263 5.83 13.08 -4.35
N TYR A 264 6.06 12.20 -3.36
CA TYR A 264 6.34 10.78 -3.57
C TYR A 264 5.09 10.03 -3.95
N GLU A 265 3.98 10.23 -3.23
CA GLU A 265 2.68 9.66 -3.54
C GLU A 265 2.24 9.99 -4.98
N ARG A 266 2.38 11.26 -5.40
CA ARG A 266 2.08 11.70 -6.77
C ARG A 266 2.97 11.03 -7.80
N ALA A 267 4.25 10.81 -7.49
CA ALA A 267 5.18 10.12 -8.38
C ALA A 267 4.74 8.66 -8.63
N VAL A 268 4.35 7.95 -7.57
CA VAL A 268 3.81 6.58 -7.69
C VAL A 268 2.46 6.58 -8.40
N ALA A 269 1.55 7.52 -8.07
CA ALA A 269 0.26 7.66 -8.74
C ALA A 269 0.39 7.88 -10.25
N GLN A 270 1.39 8.66 -10.68
CA GLN A 270 1.65 8.88 -12.11
C GLN A 270 2.13 7.61 -12.81
N ALA A 271 3.01 6.82 -12.17
CA ALA A 271 3.41 5.53 -12.69
C ALA A 271 2.21 4.57 -12.77
N CYS A 272 1.42 4.45 -11.72
CA CYS A 272 0.22 3.62 -11.69
C CYS A 272 -0.77 4.00 -12.80
N LYS A 273 -1.07 5.29 -12.95
CA LYS A 273 -1.96 5.81 -13.99
C LYS A 273 -1.52 5.43 -15.41
N LYS A 274 -0.22 5.48 -15.68
CA LYS A 274 0.36 5.13 -16.99
C LYS A 274 0.12 3.67 -17.37
N TYR A 275 0.02 2.79 -16.36
CA TYR A 275 -0.15 1.34 -16.54
C TYR A 275 -1.53 0.83 -16.12
N GLU A 276 -2.49 1.74 -15.85
CA GLU A 276 -3.88 1.42 -15.48
C GLU A 276 -4.00 0.60 -14.20
N ILE A 277 -3.10 0.86 -13.24
CA ILE A 277 -3.08 0.24 -11.90
C ILE A 277 -3.78 1.19 -10.92
N GLU A 278 -4.64 0.67 -10.06
CA GLU A 278 -5.31 1.47 -9.03
C GLU A 278 -4.31 1.91 -7.96
N PHE A 279 -4.29 3.21 -7.65
CA PHE A 279 -3.37 3.78 -6.67
C PHE A 279 -4.07 4.01 -5.34
N TRP A 280 -3.55 3.38 -4.29
CA TRP A 280 -3.92 3.60 -2.90
C TRP A 280 -2.72 4.08 -2.10
N VAL A 281 -2.97 4.51 -0.86
CA VAL A 281 -1.92 4.84 0.10
C VAL A 281 -2.09 3.96 1.35
N ASP A 282 -0.99 3.37 1.78
CA ASP A 282 -0.83 2.74 3.08
C ASP A 282 -0.27 3.78 4.04
N MET A 283 -1.15 4.30 4.90
CA MET A 283 -0.88 5.42 5.78
C MET A 283 -0.43 4.95 7.15
N GLU A 284 0.77 5.32 7.56
CA GLU A 284 1.30 4.98 8.88
C GLU A 284 0.62 5.80 9.98
N LEU A 285 -0.20 5.10 10.80
CA LEU A 285 -0.98 5.71 11.87
C LEU A 285 -0.19 5.93 13.16
N PHE A 286 0.97 5.29 13.30
CA PHE A 286 1.76 5.28 14.53
C PHE A 286 2.67 6.52 14.64
N ARG A 287 3.00 6.85 15.91
CA ARG A 287 3.93 7.94 16.21
C ARG A 287 5.37 7.50 16.00
N THR A 288 6.24 8.46 15.72
CA THR A 288 7.66 8.26 15.45
C THR A 288 8.52 8.13 16.72
N ASP A 289 7.91 8.15 17.91
CA ASP A 289 8.59 8.18 19.22
C ASP A 289 8.76 6.79 19.85
N ASP A 290 8.80 5.74 19.05
CA ASP A 290 8.91 4.33 19.48
C ASP A 290 7.74 3.83 20.38
N SER A 291 6.74 4.68 20.66
CA SER A 291 5.59 4.30 21.50
C SER A 291 4.58 3.42 20.77
N HIS A 292 4.63 3.34 19.44
CA HIS A 292 3.61 2.73 18.58
C HIS A 292 2.19 3.20 18.90
N ALA A 293 2.07 4.38 19.52
CA ALA A 293 0.78 4.99 19.80
C ALA A 293 0.23 5.68 18.55
N LEU A 294 -1.09 5.84 18.50
CA LEU A 294 -1.76 6.59 17.42
C LEU A 294 -1.21 8.03 17.34
N ALA A 295 -0.92 8.48 16.14
CA ALA A 295 -0.52 9.86 15.87
C ALA A 295 -1.65 10.85 16.19
N ASP A 296 -1.29 12.11 16.31
CA ASP A 296 -2.30 13.16 16.51
C ASP A 296 -3.17 13.37 15.25
N SER A 297 -4.36 13.91 15.46
CA SER A 297 -5.36 14.12 14.42
C SER A 297 -4.88 15.08 13.31
N ALA A 298 -4.07 16.06 13.66
CA ALA A 298 -3.57 17.04 12.70
C ALA A 298 -2.60 16.39 11.70
N ARG A 299 -1.71 15.51 12.19
CA ARG A 299 -0.81 14.73 11.32
C ARG A 299 -1.60 13.80 10.40
N ILE A 300 -2.54 13.03 10.95
CA ILE A 300 -3.35 12.09 10.16
C ILE A 300 -4.18 12.83 9.11
N SER A 301 -4.78 13.98 9.46
CA SER A 301 -5.49 14.80 8.47
C SER A 301 -4.58 15.29 7.35
N ALA A 302 -3.36 15.72 7.67
CA ALA A 302 -2.39 16.17 6.66
C ALA A 302 -1.95 15.03 5.73
N GLN A 303 -1.77 13.81 6.24
CA GLN A 303 -1.48 12.62 5.44
C GLN A 303 -2.65 12.27 4.51
N LEU A 304 -3.90 12.29 5.00
CA LEU A 304 -5.10 12.06 4.20
C LEU A 304 -5.24 13.08 3.06
N ASP A 305 -5.10 14.38 3.39
CA ASP A 305 -5.17 15.46 2.40
C ASP A 305 -4.10 15.27 1.32
N SER A 306 -2.89 14.87 1.70
CA SER A 306 -1.79 14.57 0.79
C SER A 306 -2.11 13.42 -0.15
N ALA A 307 -2.54 12.28 0.40
CA ALA A 307 -2.86 11.08 -0.35
C ALA A 307 -3.97 11.33 -1.41
N TYR A 308 -5.06 11.95 -1.00
CA TYR A 308 -6.15 12.27 -1.93
C TYR A 308 -5.77 13.33 -2.95
N ALA A 309 -4.98 14.34 -2.59
CA ALA A 309 -4.44 15.31 -3.53
C ALA A 309 -3.45 14.69 -4.53
N ALA A 310 -2.77 13.60 -4.16
CA ALA A 310 -1.94 12.82 -5.07
C ALA A 310 -2.75 11.94 -6.03
N GLY A 311 -4.03 11.71 -5.75
CA GLY A 311 -4.95 10.91 -6.58
C GLY A 311 -5.21 9.50 -6.05
N ALA A 312 -5.00 9.26 -4.76
CA ALA A 312 -5.35 7.98 -4.15
C ALA A 312 -6.86 7.72 -4.26
N VAL A 313 -7.24 6.50 -4.66
CA VAL A 313 -8.64 6.05 -4.68
C VAL A 313 -9.09 5.68 -3.27
N LYS A 314 -8.18 5.09 -2.48
CA LYS A 314 -8.40 4.74 -1.07
C LYS A 314 -7.13 4.97 -0.26
N VAL A 315 -7.32 5.15 1.03
CA VAL A 315 -6.26 5.14 2.04
C VAL A 315 -6.54 4.01 3.02
N ILE A 316 -5.54 3.19 3.29
CA ILE A 316 -5.60 2.11 4.30
C ILE A 316 -4.62 2.46 5.41
N GLY A 317 -5.02 2.29 6.67
CA GLY A 317 -4.18 2.62 7.81
C GLY A 317 -3.29 1.46 8.25
N TYR A 318 -2.02 1.71 8.51
CA TYR A 318 -1.11 0.78 9.16
C TYR A 318 -0.93 1.18 10.63
N ASP A 319 -1.30 0.40 11.63
CA ASP A 319 -1.98 -0.87 11.54
C ASP A 319 -3.03 -0.99 12.66
N LEU A 320 -3.76 -2.09 12.66
CA LEU A 320 -4.79 -2.37 13.66
C LEU A 320 -4.25 -2.51 15.08
N ALA A 321 -3.00 -2.98 15.24
CA ALA A 321 -2.35 -3.09 16.56
C ALA A 321 -2.09 -1.71 17.17
N VAL A 322 -1.76 -0.71 16.36
CA VAL A 322 -1.64 0.71 16.76
C VAL A 322 -3.00 1.28 17.15
N LEU A 323 -4.03 0.98 16.38
CA LEU A 323 -5.38 1.43 16.71
C LEU A 323 -5.86 0.82 18.02
N GLY A 324 -5.86 -0.50 18.14
CA GLY A 324 -6.45 -1.17 19.27
C GLY A 324 -7.84 -0.61 19.62
N ASN A 325 -8.31 -0.84 20.83
CA ASN A 325 -9.58 -0.24 21.27
C ASN A 325 -9.46 1.28 21.47
N ALA A 326 -8.37 1.76 22.05
CA ALA A 326 -8.18 3.19 22.33
C ALA A 326 -8.03 4.03 21.06
N GLY A 327 -7.37 3.50 20.03
CA GLY A 327 -7.29 4.16 18.73
C GLY A 327 -8.62 4.20 18.02
N LEU A 328 -9.39 3.10 18.04
CA LEU A 328 -10.74 3.07 17.51
C LEU A 328 -11.68 4.04 18.23
N ASP A 329 -11.60 4.12 19.58
CA ASP A 329 -12.35 5.12 20.35
C ASP A 329 -11.99 6.56 19.92
N SER A 330 -10.72 6.81 19.63
CA SER A 330 -10.24 8.09 19.12
C SER A 330 -10.80 8.42 17.75
N LEU A 331 -10.78 7.46 16.82
CA LEU A 331 -11.35 7.62 15.48
C LEU A 331 -12.86 7.84 15.51
N GLU A 332 -13.58 7.12 16.36
CA GLU A 332 -15.02 7.32 16.55
C GLU A 332 -15.34 8.73 17.06
N LYS A 333 -14.59 9.19 18.08
CA LYS A 333 -14.71 10.56 18.59
C LYS A 333 -14.45 11.59 17.51
N TRP A 334 -13.38 11.45 16.74
CA TRP A 334 -13.03 12.39 15.68
C TRP A 334 -14.07 12.40 14.55
N LYS A 335 -14.62 11.23 14.21
CA LYS A 335 -15.73 11.14 13.25
C LYS A 335 -16.94 11.94 13.73
N LEU A 336 -17.30 11.85 14.99
CA LEU A 336 -18.37 12.61 15.58
C LEU A 336 -18.11 14.12 15.57
N GLU A 337 -16.88 14.54 15.93
CA GLU A 337 -16.47 15.94 15.94
C GLU A 337 -16.46 16.56 14.52
N SER A 338 -16.05 15.78 13.51
CA SER A 338 -16.02 16.23 12.10
C SER A 338 -17.37 16.23 11.41
N SER A 339 -18.37 15.56 11.98
CA SER A 339 -19.76 15.61 11.46
C SER A 339 -20.51 16.91 11.85
N VAL A 340 -19.95 17.70 12.74
CA VAL A 340 -20.38 19.09 12.99
C VAL A 340 -19.76 19.95 11.87
N GLU A 341 -20.61 20.47 10.95
CA GLU A 341 -20.15 21.25 9.80
C GLU A 341 -19.10 22.30 10.20
N PRO A 342 -17.90 22.27 9.64
CA PRO A 342 -16.92 23.32 9.89
C PRO A 342 -17.47 24.64 9.28
N PRO A 343 -17.24 25.79 9.93
CA PRO A 343 -17.56 27.06 9.34
C PRO A 343 -16.86 27.16 7.98
N THR A 344 -17.59 27.50 6.94
CA THR A 344 -17.16 27.60 5.55
C THR A 344 -15.88 28.46 5.48
N ARG A 345 -14.70 27.85 5.44
CA ARG A 345 -13.46 28.55 5.18
C ARG A 345 -13.45 28.92 3.70
N ILE A 346 -13.70 30.17 3.43
CA ILE A 346 -13.44 30.77 2.12
C ILE A 346 -11.92 30.83 1.97
N TYR A 347 -11.34 29.91 1.18
CA TYR A 347 -9.95 30.03 0.76
C TYR A 347 -9.86 31.18 -0.24
N GLU A 348 -9.35 32.33 0.20
CA GLU A 348 -8.86 33.33 -0.71
C GLU A 348 -7.65 32.79 -1.47
N THR A 349 -7.79 32.65 -2.78
CA THR A 349 -6.67 32.30 -3.66
C THR A 349 -5.55 33.36 -3.50
N PRO A 350 -4.28 32.94 -3.26
CA PRO A 350 -3.18 33.89 -3.22
C PRO A 350 -3.06 34.62 -4.56
N ARG A 351 -3.18 35.93 -4.56
CA ARG A 351 -2.88 36.77 -5.73
C ARG A 351 -1.42 36.54 -6.12
N GLU A 352 -1.19 36.10 -7.35
CA GLU A 352 0.13 36.05 -7.97
C GLU A 352 0.81 37.44 -7.91
N ASN A 353 1.76 37.58 -7.03
CA ASN A 353 2.70 38.70 -7.09
C ASN A 353 3.78 38.40 -8.12
N ARG A 354 3.55 38.85 -9.36
CA ARG A 354 4.63 39.03 -10.33
C ARG A 354 5.59 40.07 -9.79
N ARG A 355 6.76 39.65 -9.34
CA ARG A 355 7.95 40.52 -9.25
C ARG A 355 9.14 39.85 -9.91
N ALA A 356 9.76 40.67 -10.72
CA ALA A 356 10.81 40.44 -11.68
C ALA A 356 12.09 39.83 -11.08
N SER A 357 12.71 39.02 -11.91
CA SER A 357 14.06 38.51 -11.94
C SER A 357 15.16 39.49 -11.49
N HIS A 358 16.05 38.99 -10.64
CA HIS A 358 17.47 39.32 -10.72
C HIS A 358 18.31 38.06 -10.54
N ALA A 359 19.08 37.80 -11.60
CA ALA A 359 20.06 36.73 -11.65
C ALA A 359 21.24 37.02 -10.69
N HIS A 360 21.60 36.03 -9.87
CA HIS A 360 22.97 35.94 -9.37
C HIS A 360 23.44 34.49 -9.52
N SER A 361 24.48 34.39 -10.34
CA SER A 361 25.27 33.19 -10.51
C SER A 361 26.14 32.98 -9.27
N GLU A 362 26.03 31.84 -8.60
CA GLU A 362 27.08 31.35 -7.75
C GLU A 362 27.41 29.90 -8.06
N LYS A 363 28.71 29.71 -8.33
CA LYS A 363 29.37 28.44 -8.54
C LYS A 363 29.32 27.61 -7.26
N SER A 364 28.68 26.46 -7.29
CA SER A 364 28.79 25.46 -6.24
C SER A 364 29.78 24.39 -6.65
N GLN A 365 30.81 24.29 -5.86
CA GLN A 365 31.87 23.28 -5.95
C GLN A 365 31.31 21.89 -5.57
N ASN A 366 31.56 20.93 -6.45
CA ASN A 366 31.42 19.50 -6.14
C ASN A 366 32.28 19.11 -4.93
N ARG A 367 31.65 18.61 -3.88
CA ARG A 367 32.28 17.81 -2.86
C ARG A 367 31.65 16.41 -2.91
N GLU A 368 32.39 15.49 -3.49
CA GLU A 368 32.14 14.06 -3.31
C GLU A 368 32.38 13.70 -1.85
N LEU A 369 31.32 13.25 -1.19
CA LEU A 369 31.40 12.60 0.12
C LEU A 369 31.34 11.08 -0.12
N PHE A 370 32.49 10.45 -0.05
CA PHE A 370 32.60 8.99 0.09
C PHE A 370 32.03 8.61 1.47
N LEU A 371 30.86 7.99 1.49
CA LEU A 371 30.35 7.32 2.67
C LEU A 371 30.92 5.90 2.70
N ASN A 372 31.89 5.68 3.57
CA ASN A 372 32.35 4.36 3.97
C ASN A 372 31.20 3.65 4.71
N GLY A 373 30.47 2.80 3.97
CA GLY A 373 29.46 1.93 4.52
C GLY A 373 30.08 0.87 5.43
N ARG A 374 29.96 1.03 6.73
CA ARG A 374 29.92 -0.11 7.65
C ARG A 374 28.47 -0.46 7.90
N ILE A 375 28.07 -1.56 7.29
CA ILE A 375 26.83 -2.26 7.60
C ILE A 375 26.91 -2.66 9.07
N GLN A 376 26.12 -2.01 9.91
CA GLN A 376 25.80 -2.54 11.22
C GLN A 376 24.53 -3.38 11.08
N ASN A 377 24.76 -4.67 11.07
CA ASN A 377 23.91 -5.82 11.43
C ASN A 377 22.45 -5.55 11.81
N SER A 378 21.59 -6.20 11.07
CA SER A 378 20.41 -7.04 11.41
C SER A 378 19.93 -7.04 12.89
N ARG A 379 19.79 -5.89 13.53
CA ARG A 379 19.19 -5.81 14.87
C ARG A 379 17.73 -5.35 14.87
N SER A 380 17.22 -4.69 13.86
CA SER A 380 15.90 -4.09 13.89
C SER A 380 14.75 -5.11 13.83
N LEU A 381 14.90 -6.20 13.11
CA LEU A 381 13.87 -7.26 13.09
C LEU A 381 13.86 -8.09 14.40
N ASN A 382 15.01 -8.22 15.07
CA ASN A 382 15.07 -8.88 16.37
C ASN A 382 14.57 -7.98 17.52
N GLU A 383 14.63 -6.67 17.37
CA GLU A 383 14.11 -5.75 18.40
C GLU A 383 12.59 -5.69 18.39
N ASN A 384 11.95 -5.74 17.24
CA ASN A 384 10.49 -5.88 17.18
C ASN A 384 10.02 -7.20 17.83
N SER A 385 10.75 -8.30 17.67
CA SER A 385 10.44 -9.55 18.36
C SER A 385 10.73 -9.51 19.87
N GLN A 386 11.63 -8.62 20.33
CA GLN A 386 11.89 -8.42 21.77
C GLN A 386 10.87 -7.50 22.44
N TYR A 387 10.35 -6.49 21.75
CA TYR A 387 9.29 -5.62 22.27
C TYR A 387 8.00 -6.39 22.60
N PHE A 388 7.64 -7.37 21.77
CA PHE A 388 6.49 -8.25 22.05
C PHE A 388 6.74 -9.25 23.19
N LYS A 389 7.99 -9.60 23.51
CA LYS A 389 8.30 -10.43 24.67
C LYS A 389 8.11 -9.74 26.01
N ALA A 390 8.17 -8.43 26.07
CA ALA A 390 8.05 -7.67 27.34
C ALA A 390 6.59 -7.46 27.79
N ASN A 391 5.63 -7.41 26.89
CA ASN A 391 4.23 -7.13 27.20
C ASN A 391 3.30 -8.37 27.22
N GLY A 392 3.79 -9.54 26.78
CA GLY A 392 3.01 -10.79 26.68
C GLY A 392 3.15 -11.78 27.82
N ALA A 393 3.95 -11.50 28.85
CA ALA A 393 4.24 -12.51 29.87
C ALA A 393 3.72 -12.10 31.24
N LYS A 394 2.43 -12.33 31.51
CA LYS A 394 1.90 -12.74 32.83
C LYS A 394 0.41 -13.07 32.74
N VAL A 395 0.06 -14.11 32.03
CA VAL A 395 -1.17 -14.86 32.37
C VAL A 395 -0.72 -16.07 33.21
N LYS A 396 -0.95 -16.00 34.51
CA LYS A 396 -0.79 -17.15 35.40
C LYS A 396 -1.77 -18.22 34.97
N GLN A 397 -1.24 -19.39 34.63
CA GLN A 397 -2.03 -20.62 34.65
C GLN A 397 -2.42 -20.89 36.11
N ASN A 398 -3.69 -20.98 36.36
CA ASN A 398 -4.28 -21.78 37.41
C ASN A 398 -5.00 -22.94 36.76
#